data_c7cdc9360d5cb1fdf76cf39b2088f71b
#
_entry.id   c7cdc9360d5cb1fdf76cf39b2088f71b
#
_cell.length_a   1.000
_cell.length_b   1.000
_cell.length_c   1.000
_cell.angle_alpha   90.00
_cell.angle_beta   90.00
_cell.angle_gamma   90.00
#
_symmetry.space_group_name_H-M   'P 1'
#
loop_
_entity.id
_entity.type
_entity.pdbx_description
1 polymer ?
#
loop_
_entity_poly.entity_id
_entity_poly.type
_entity_poly.pdbx_seq_one_letter_code
_entity_poly.pdbx_strand_id
1 'polypeptide(L)'
;LAVWLLAATSAYPQVNPCGASAQVVAKIREEGFQRSQVMDTAGYITDVLGARLTLSKHLQRAQIWAKARMEEIGLTNTVIEPFMDYGVTWDSEYASIQLLEPDYQPMVGFPIAYTPGTKGKRILSAVIAEVQLKSDLDKYKGKLKGKAVLSTPPAVIDLKALAQATPRKTAEDLKQLEEAVVPRPQRPADSPAPHNPDLLKPEERIEFYKAEGAVAVLQCEKGQLGAVRGAGRPGADKDHWSRAKTLASLPIVAITPEHYNRMYRILKRGIPVKVEL
;
A
#
# COMPACT_ATOMS: atom_id res chain seq x y z
N LEU A 1 -19.32 15.73 -68.97
CA LEU A 1 -18.11 14.98 -68.66
C LEU A 1 -18.01 14.86 -67.10
N ALA A 2 -18.41 13.71 -66.57
CA ALA A 2 -18.28 13.41 -65.15
C ALA A 2 -16.97 12.62 -64.92
N VAL A 3 -16.06 13.21 -64.15
CA VAL A 3 -14.80 12.56 -63.76
C VAL A 3 -15.04 11.84 -62.48
N TRP A 4 -15.00 10.50 -62.48
CA TRP A 4 -15.00 9.64 -61.29
C TRP A 4 -13.57 9.56 -60.74
N LEU A 5 -13.33 10.18 -59.59
CA LEU A 5 -12.10 9.96 -58.81
C LEU A 5 -12.22 8.62 -58.06
N LEU A 6 -11.51 7.60 -58.51
CA LEU A 6 -11.26 6.38 -57.77
C LEU A 6 -10.24 6.67 -56.66
N ALA A 7 -10.71 6.77 -55.42
CA ALA A 7 -9.84 6.77 -54.24
C ALA A 7 -9.33 5.35 -54.03
N ALA A 8 -8.08 5.08 -54.39
CA ALA A 8 -7.39 3.86 -54.05
C ALA A 8 -7.06 3.90 -52.52
N THR A 9 -7.84 3.21 -51.73
CA THR A 9 -7.47 2.93 -50.32
C THR A 9 -6.33 1.92 -50.32
N SER A 10 -5.13 2.38 -50.02
CA SER A 10 -3.99 1.50 -49.74
C SER A 10 -4.30 0.68 -48.50
N ALA A 11 -4.75 -0.55 -48.69
CA ALA A 11 -4.81 -1.54 -47.61
C ALA A 11 -3.37 -1.92 -47.24
N TYR A 12 -2.82 -1.33 -46.19
CA TYR A 12 -1.60 -1.85 -45.57
C TYR A 12 -1.90 -3.27 -45.09
N PRO A 13 -1.09 -4.29 -45.48
CA PRO A 13 -1.24 -5.62 -44.92
C PRO A 13 -1.00 -5.53 -43.40
N GLN A 14 -2.04 -5.77 -42.62
CA GLN A 14 -1.88 -5.96 -41.20
C GLN A 14 -1.01 -7.19 -40.98
N VAL A 15 0.26 -6.98 -40.70
CA VAL A 15 1.17 -8.04 -40.28
C VAL A 15 0.64 -8.56 -38.94
N ASN A 16 0.11 -9.76 -38.95
CA ASN A 16 -0.41 -10.43 -37.75
C ASN A 16 0.79 -11.12 -37.07
N PRO A 17 1.39 -10.53 -36.03
CA PRO A 17 2.65 -11.05 -35.44
C PRO A 17 2.51 -12.42 -34.81
N CYS A 18 1.28 -12.89 -34.58
CA CYS A 18 1.00 -14.17 -33.94
C CYS A 18 0.60 -15.28 -34.91
N GLY A 19 0.54 -15.04 -36.22
CA GLY A 19 0.09 -16.05 -37.21
C GLY A 19 -1.39 -16.45 -37.08
N ALA A 20 -2.18 -15.81 -36.21
CA ALA A 20 -3.59 -16.10 -36.02
C ALA A 20 -4.43 -15.61 -37.21
N SER A 21 -5.47 -16.36 -37.59
CA SER A 21 -6.37 -15.92 -38.66
C SER A 21 -7.15 -14.64 -38.28
N ALA A 22 -7.51 -13.81 -39.26
CA ALA A 22 -8.30 -12.60 -39.05
C ALA A 22 -9.62 -12.89 -38.29
N GLN A 23 -10.22 -14.07 -38.54
CA GLN A 23 -11.43 -14.48 -37.85
C GLN A 23 -11.21 -14.75 -36.36
N VAL A 24 -10.08 -15.33 -35.99
CA VAL A 24 -9.70 -15.55 -34.57
C VAL A 24 -9.46 -14.23 -33.90
N VAL A 25 -8.72 -13.31 -34.53
CA VAL A 25 -8.49 -11.96 -34.00
C VAL A 25 -9.79 -11.20 -33.81
N ALA A 26 -10.74 -11.28 -34.77
CA ALA A 26 -12.05 -10.65 -34.66
C ALA A 26 -12.85 -11.18 -33.47
N LYS A 27 -12.86 -12.51 -33.23
CA LYS A 27 -13.52 -13.12 -32.07
C LYS A 27 -12.90 -12.68 -30.74
N ILE A 28 -11.57 -12.63 -30.65
CA ILE A 28 -10.87 -12.13 -29.44
C ILE A 28 -11.26 -10.68 -29.15
N ARG A 29 -11.29 -9.83 -30.19
CA ARG A 29 -11.69 -8.41 -30.04
C ARG A 29 -13.15 -8.28 -29.64
N GLU A 30 -14.04 -9.04 -30.24
CA GLU A 30 -15.46 -9.07 -29.88
C GLU A 30 -15.64 -9.47 -28.41
N GLU A 31 -14.99 -10.54 -27.96
CA GLU A 31 -15.03 -10.97 -26.56
C GLU A 31 -14.50 -9.89 -25.62
N GLY A 32 -13.34 -9.32 -25.93
CA GLY A 32 -12.70 -8.32 -25.07
C GLY A 32 -13.40 -6.97 -25.01
N PHE A 33 -14.11 -6.54 -26.09
CA PHE A 33 -14.77 -5.23 -26.13
C PHE A 33 -16.27 -5.26 -25.95
N GLN A 34 -16.96 -6.36 -26.33
CA GLN A 34 -18.41 -6.44 -26.28
C GLN A 34 -18.93 -7.29 -25.14
N ARG A 35 -18.15 -8.28 -24.69
CA ARG A 35 -18.51 -9.22 -23.63
C ARG A 35 -17.49 -9.29 -22.50
N SER A 36 -16.72 -8.21 -22.32
CA SER A 36 -15.65 -8.16 -21.32
C SER A 36 -16.18 -8.38 -19.91
N GLN A 37 -15.60 -9.32 -19.19
CA GLN A 37 -15.85 -9.57 -17.77
C GLN A 37 -14.75 -8.99 -16.86
N VAL A 38 -13.90 -8.11 -17.41
CA VAL A 38 -12.75 -7.59 -16.66
C VAL A 38 -13.17 -6.81 -15.42
N MET A 39 -14.27 -6.04 -15.49
CA MET A 39 -14.74 -5.27 -14.34
C MET A 39 -15.37 -6.15 -13.27
N ASP A 40 -16.12 -7.18 -13.65
CA ASP A 40 -16.67 -8.16 -12.71
C ASP A 40 -15.56 -8.95 -12.01
N THR A 41 -14.55 -9.37 -12.79
CA THR A 41 -13.35 -10.02 -12.28
C THR A 41 -12.58 -9.09 -11.31
N ALA A 42 -12.36 -7.84 -11.69
CA ALA A 42 -11.69 -6.85 -10.84
C ALA A 42 -12.48 -6.59 -9.56
N GLY A 43 -13.80 -6.41 -9.65
CA GLY A 43 -14.68 -6.23 -8.49
C GLY A 43 -14.61 -7.43 -7.54
N TYR A 44 -14.67 -8.65 -8.05
CA TYR A 44 -14.54 -9.83 -7.20
C TYR A 44 -13.17 -9.91 -6.50
N ILE A 45 -12.10 -9.60 -7.22
CA ILE A 45 -10.74 -9.59 -6.68
C ILE A 45 -10.58 -8.53 -5.58
N THR A 46 -11.15 -7.33 -5.76
CA THR A 46 -11.04 -6.24 -4.80
C THR A 46 -11.99 -6.39 -3.61
N ASP A 47 -13.25 -6.71 -3.86
CA ASP A 47 -14.31 -6.60 -2.88
C ASP A 47 -14.52 -7.90 -2.10
N VAL A 48 -14.30 -9.06 -2.75
CA VAL A 48 -14.53 -10.38 -2.13
C VAL A 48 -13.23 -11.01 -1.62
N LEU A 49 -12.17 -10.97 -2.42
CA LEU A 49 -10.89 -11.57 -2.03
C LEU A 49 -10.03 -10.61 -1.19
N GLY A 50 -10.12 -9.31 -1.44
CA GLY A 50 -9.45 -8.28 -0.66
C GLY A 50 -7.92 -8.31 -0.75
N ALA A 51 -7.24 -7.87 0.31
CA ALA A 51 -5.78 -7.80 0.39
C ALA A 51 -5.16 -9.21 0.34
N ARG A 52 -4.13 -9.38 -0.50
CA ARG A 52 -3.52 -10.69 -0.80
C ARG A 52 -2.02 -10.65 -0.60
N LEU A 53 -1.59 -10.44 0.64
CA LEU A 53 -0.18 -10.54 0.98
C LEU A 53 0.35 -11.95 0.73
N THR A 54 1.62 -12.05 0.37
CA THR A 54 2.26 -13.33 0.09
C THR A 54 2.06 -14.32 1.23
N LEU A 55 1.66 -15.54 0.90
CA LEU A 55 1.31 -16.64 1.81
C LEU A 55 0.11 -16.39 2.75
N SER A 56 -0.58 -15.24 2.67
CA SER A 56 -1.76 -15.00 3.50
C SER A 56 -2.92 -15.95 3.16
N LYS A 57 -3.82 -16.13 4.12
CA LYS A 57 -5.07 -16.89 3.90
C LYS A 57 -5.88 -16.31 2.73
N HIS A 58 -5.87 -14.97 2.57
CA HIS A 58 -6.55 -14.31 1.45
C HIS A 58 -5.89 -14.61 0.11
N LEU A 59 -4.54 -14.68 0.05
CA LEU A 59 -3.87 -15.11 -1.18
C LEU A 59 -4.21 -16.55 -1.54
N GLN A 60 -4.23 -17.48 -0.58
CA GLN A 60 -4.62 -18.87 -0.83
C GLN A 60 -6.04 -18.98 -1.39
N ARG A 61 -7.00 -18.23 -0.82
CA ARG A 61 -8.36 -18.15 -1.37
C ARG A 61 -8.37 -17.61 -2.81
N ALA A 62 -7.56 -16.59 -3.09
CA ALA A 62 -7.46 -16.01 -4.41
C ALA A 62 -6.84 -16.98 -5.44
N GLN A 63 -5.85 -17.76 -5.04
CA GLN A 63 -5.26 -18.80 -5.91
C GLN A 63 -6.27 -19.91 -6.26
N ILE A 64 -7.03 -20.39 -5.26
CA ILE A 64 -8.09 -21.39 -5.47
C ILE A 64 -9.16 -20.84 -6.42
N TRP A 65 -9.62 -19.61 -6.17
CA TRP A 65 -10.60 -18.94 -7.03
C TRP A 65 -10.07 -18.74 -8.45
N ALA A 66 -8.83 -18.27 -8.61
CA ALA A 66 -8.22 -18.03 -9.92
C ALA A 66 -8.11 -19.35 -10.72
N LYS A 67 -7.69 -20.44 -10.05
CA LYS A 67 -7.66 -21.78 -10.68
C LYS A 67 -9.05 -22.19 -11.19
N ALA A 68 -10.05 -22.11 -10.33
CA ALA A 68 -11.43 -22.47 -10.72
C ALA A 68 -11.94 -21.58 -11.86
N ARG A 69 -11.64 -20.27 -11.85
CA ARG A 69 -12.05 -19.35 -12.92
C ARG A 69 -11.36 -19.66 -14.24
N MET A 70 -10.07 -20.05 -14.22
CA MET A 70 -9.35 -20.49 -15.42
C MET A 70 -9.96 -21.74 -16.02
N GLU A 71 -10.36 -22.71 -15.19
CA GLU A 71 -11.02 -23.93 -15.63
C GLU A 71 -12.40 -23.65 -16.23
N GLU A 72 -13.18 -22.75 -15.61
CA GLU A 72 -14.50 -22.33 -16.08
C GLU A 72 -14.47 -21.70 -17.48
N ILE A 73 -13.44 -20.93 -17.80
CA ILE A 73 -13.23 -20.35 -19.14
C ILE A 73 -12.58 -21.30 -20.13
N GLY A 74 -12.39 -22.56 -19.76
CA GLY A 74 -11.92 -23.63 -20.64
C GLY A 74 -10.42 -23.88 -20.67
N LEU A 75 -9.63 -23.26 -19.77
CA LEU A 75 -8.21 -23.60 -19.65
C LEU A 75 -8.04 -24.99 -19.01
N THR A 76 -7.09 -25.75 -19.50
CA THR A 76 -6.75 -27.09 -19.00
C THR A 76 -5.39 -27.06 -18.31
N ASN A 77 -5.12 -28.09 -17.49
CA ASN A 77 -3.87 -28.23 -16.75
C ASN A 77 -3.54 -27.05 -15.82
N THR A 78 -4.56 -26.42 -15.25
CA THR A 78 -4.39 -25.35 -14.28
C THR A 78 -3.94 -25.93 -12.94
N VAL A 79 -2.77 -25.50 -12.46
CA VAL A 79 -2.18 -25.97 -11.20
C VAL A 79 -1.75 -24.79 -10.33
N ILE A 80 -1.73 -25.02 -9.01
CA ILE A 80 -1.12 -24.10 -8.05
C ILE A 80 0.21 -24.73 -7.65
N GLU A 81 1.32 -24.09 -8.05
CA GLU A 81 2.67 -24.62 -7.82
C GLU A 81 3.42 -23.79 -6.79
N PRO A 82 4.07 -24.41 -5.80
CA PRO A 82 5.06 -23.75 -4.99
C PRO A 82 6.30 -23.43 -5.84
N PHE A 83 6.78 -22.17 -5.81
CA PHE A 83 7.94 -21.79 -6.62
C PHE A 83 9.13 -21.33 -5.78
N MET A 84 8.94 -21.01 -4.49
CA MET A 84 10.01 -20.65 -3.58
C MET A 84 9.56 -20.72 -2.11
N ASP A 85 10.54 -20.86 -1.22
CA ASP A 85 10.34 -20.64 0.22
C ASP A 85 10.29 -19.13 0.50
N TYR A 86 9.22 -18.66 1.13
CA TYR A 86 9.04 -17.22 1.34
C TYR A 86 9.26 -16.78 2.79
N GLY A 87 9.20 -17.65 3.75
CA GLY A 87 9.44 -17.34 5.16
C GLY A 87 8.16 -17.14 5.97
N VAL A 88 7.69 -15.92 6.23
CA VAL A 88 6.52 -15.67 7.09
C VAL A 88 5.37 -15.02 6.32
N THR A 89 4.16 -15.38 6.72
CA THR A 89 2.94 -14.70 6.32
C THR A 89 2.49 -13.71 7.38
N TRP A 90 1.61 -12.80 6.99
CA TRP A 90 0.92 -11.90 7.89
C TRP A 90 -0.52 -11.70 7.40
N ASP A 91 -1.47 -11.77 8.31
CA ASP A 91 -2.88 -11.49 8.07
C ASP A 91 -3.40 -10.51 9.14
N SER A 92 -4.26 -9.57 8.74
CA SER A 92 -5.06 -8.77 9.66
C SER A 92 -6.41 -9.43 9.84
N GLU A 93 -6.63 -10.03 11.00
CA GLU A 93 -7.91 -10.71 11.30
C GLU A 93 -8.96 -9.74 11.84
N TYR A 94 -8.51 -8.79 12.65
CA TYR A 94 -9.38 -7.77 13.24
C TYR A 94 -8.56 -6.53 13.61
N ALA A 95 -9.10 -5.35 13.34
CA ALA A 95 -8.54 -4.08 13.76
C ALA A 95 -9.67 -3.12 14.16
N SER A 96 -9.59 -2.58 15.36
CA SER A 96 -10.46 -1.51 15.84
C SER A 96 -9.61 -0.41 16.42
N ILE A 97 -9.88 0.83 16.01
CA ILE A 97 -9.08 1.99 16.40
C ILE A 97 -10.05 3.08 16.81
N GLN A 98 -9.98 3.53 18.05
CA GLN A 98 -10.92 4.48 18.59
C GLN A 98 -10.21 5.57 19.38
N LEU A 99 -10.63 6.82 19.21
CA LEU A 99 -10.34 7.91 20.12
C LEU A 99 -11.37 7.85 21.24
N LEU A 100 -10.92 7.77 22.50
CA LEU A 100 -11.81 7.73 23.67
C LEU A 100 -11.90 9.08 24.37
N GLU A 101 -10.78 9.80 24.46
CA GLU A 101 -10.70 11.11 25.11
C GLU A 101 -9.97 12.11 24.20
N PRO A 102 -10.39 13.42 24.17
CA PRO A 102 -11.44 14.02 25.01
C PRO A 102 -12.88 13.67 24.60
N ASP A 103 -13.12 13.24 23.37
CA ASP A 103 -14.44 12.84 22.87
C ASP A 103 -14.31 11.56 22.05
N TYR A 104 -15.28 10.66 22.19
CA TYR A 104 -15.34 9.42 21.44
C TYR A 104 -15.43 9.67 19.94
N GLN A 105 -14.56 8.96 19.19
CA GLN A 105 -14.63 8.91 17.74
C GLN A 105 -14.04 7.60 17.21
N PRO A 106 -14.77 6.82 16.41
CA PRO A 106 -14.17 5.73 15.64
C PRO A 106 -13.19 6.33 14.63
N MET A 107 -12.03 5.71 14.50
CA MET A 107 -10.98 6.19 13.61
C MET A 107 -10.74 5.22 12.47
N VAL A 108 -10.47 5.75 11.30
CA VAL A 108 -10.07 4.96 10.13
C VAL A 108 -8.56 4.78 10.16
N GLY A 109 -8.14 3.55 10.15
CA GLY A 109 -6.73 3.16 10.13
C GLY A 109 -6.57 1.68 9.86
N PHE A 110 -5.33 1.24 9.70
CA PHE A 110 -5.01 -0.14 9.41
C PHE A 110 -3.68 -0.53 10.06
N PRO A 111 -3.55 -1.77 10.59
CA PRO A 111 -2.27 -2.22 11.12
C PRO A 111 -1.25 -2.40 9.99
N ILE A 112 -0.02 -2.00 10.26
CA ILE A 112 1.09 -2.16 9.33
C ILE A 112 1.48 -3.64 9.25
N ALA A 113 1.60 -4.16 8.04
CA ALA A 113 1.97 -5.55 7.81
C ALA A 113 3.32 -5.91 8.45
N TYR A 114 3.46 -7.17 8.87
CA TYR A 114 4.64 -7.70 9.55
C TYR A 114 4.94 -7.02 10.89
N THR A 115 3.89 -6.54 11.57
CA THR A 115 3.95 -6.12 12.98
C THR A 115 3.09 -7.05 13.85
N PRO A 116 3.41 -7.19 15.14
CA PRO A 116 2.58 -7.98 16.05
C PRO A 116 1.26 -7.27 16.36
N GLY A 117 0.26 -8.03 16.77
CA GLY A 117 -0.98 -7.47 17.33
C GLY A 117 -0.80 -6.96 18.76
N THR A 118 -1.81 -6.25 19.23
CA THR A 118 -1.87 -5.68 20.60
C THR A 118 -2.12 -6.73 21.70
N LYS A 119 -2.34 -7.99 21.34
CA LYS A 119 -2.72 -9.09 22.25
C LYS A 119 -4.01 -8.77 23.02
N GLY A 120 -5.02 -8.39 22.29
CA GLY A 120 -6.31 -7.97 22.80
C GLY A 120 -6.44 -6.44 22.92
N LYS A 121 -7.58 -6.00 23.39
CA LYS A 121 -7.94 -4.59 23.57
C LYS A 121 -6.96 -3.86 24.49
N ARG A 122 -6.45 -2.72 24.04
CA ARG A 122 -5.57 -1.84 24.80
C ARG A 122 -6.13 -0.41 24.82
N ILE A 123 -6.26 0.15 26.02
CA ILE A 123 -6.55 1.57 26.22
C ILE A 123 -5.25 2.25 26.62
N LEU A 124 -4.80 3.21 25.84
CA LEU A 124 -3.48 3.82 25.94
C LEU A 124 -3.59 5.34 25.94
N SER A 125 -2.83 6.00 26.81
CA SER A 125 -2.59 7.42 26.67
C SER A 125 -1.66 7.67 25.49
N ALA A 126 -2.01 8.61 24.62
CA ALA A 126 -1.21 8.97 23.46
C ALA A 126 -0.19 10.07 23.78
N VAL A 127 0.95 10.06 23.11
CA VAL A 127 2.00 11.08 23.23
C VAL A 127 2.65 11.33 21.87
N ILE A 128 3.01 12.57 21.58
CA ILE A 128 3.81 12.89 20.40
C ILE A 128 5.28 12.63 20.73
N ALA A 129 5.92 11.81 19.88
CA ALA A 129 7.35 11.60 19.93
C ALA A 129 7.91 11.43 18.50
N GLU A 130 8.21 12.57 17.89
CA GLU A 130 8.83 12.63 16.56
C GLU A 130 10.34 12.52 16.69
N VAL A 131 10.83 11.30 16.52
CA VAL A 131 12.25 11.00 16.56
C VAL A 131 12.75 10.82 15.14
N GLN A 132 13.64 11.67 14.69
CA GLN A 132 14.27 11.58 13.37
C GLN A 132 15.80 11.53 13.49
N LEU A 133 16.38 12.31 14.38
CA LEU A 133 17.80 12.43 14.59
C LEU A 133 18.20 11.77 15.92
N LYS A 134 19.48 11.36 16.03
CA LYS A 134 20.04 10.87 17.29
C LYS A 134 19.86 11.87 18.44
N SER A 135 19.96 13.17 18.15
CA SER A 135 19.74 14.25 19.13
C SER A 135 18.31 14.33 19.66
N ASP A 136 17.33 13.71 18.99
CA ASP A 136 15.95 13.70 19.47
C ASP A 136 15.71 12.69 20.59
N LEU A 137 16.57 11.66 20.71
CA LEU A 137 16.38 10.56 21.65
C LEU A 137 16.25 11.05 23.09
N ASP A 138 17.13 11.97 23.52
CA ASP A 138 17.14 12.47 24.89
C ASP A 138 15.87 13.24 25.27
N LYS A 139 15.18 13.84 24.29
CA LYS A 139 13.92 14.57 24.52
C LYS A 139 12.80 13.65 25.04
N TYR A 140 12.86 12.37 24.70
CA TYR A 140 11.77 11.40 24.95
C TYR A 140 12.12 10.28 25.93
N LYS A 141 13.37 10.19 26.39
CA LYS A 141 13.78 9.22 27.41
C LYS A 141 12.89 9.26 28.65
N GLY A 142 12.44 8.09 29.09
CA GLY A 142 11.60 7.91 30.28
C GLY A 142 10.14 8.39 30.13
N LYS A 143 9.73 8.87 28.94
CA LYS A 143 8.40 9.48 28.75
C LYS A 143 7.40 8.60 28.02
N LEU A 144 7.82 7.46 27.46
CA LEU A 144 7.00 6.66 26.54
C LEU A 144 6.40 5.39 27.17
N LYS A 145 6.79 5.04 28.37
CA LYS A 145 6.35 3.80 29.04
C LYS A 145 4.81 3.70 29.12
N GLY A 146 4.28 2.61 28.59
CA GLY A 146 2.84 2.31 28.61
C GLY A 146 1.99 3.16 27.66
N LYS A 147 2.58 3.89 26.71
CA LYS A 147 1.88 4.84 25.85
C LYS A 147 1.76 4.38 24.39
N ALA A 148 0.81 4.99 23.68
CA ALA A 148 0.76 4.99 22.23
C ALA A 148 1.51 6.21 21.70
N VAL A 149 2.46 6.00 20.80
CA VAL A 149 3.35 7.04 20.29
C VAL A 149 2.89 7.54 18.93
N LEU A 150 2.54 8.84 18.83
CA LEU A 150 2.41 9.51 17.53
C LEU A 150 3.81 9.83 17.01
N SER A 151 4.28 9.06 16.03
CA SER A 151 5.69 9.01 15.63
C SER A 151 6.03 9.86 14.40
N THR A 152 5.03 10.40 13.73
CA THR A 152 5.18 11.20 12.50
C THR A 152 4.57 12.59 12.67
N PRO A 153 5.06 13.61 11.95
CA PRO A 153 4.36 14.89 11.88
C PRO A 153 2.98 14.72 11.23
N PRO A 154 2.07 15.67 11.46
CA PRO A 154 0.78 15.68 10.80
C PRO A 154 0.94 15.85 9.28
N ALA A 155 0.13 15.17 8.50
CA ALA A 155 0.14 15.32 7.06
C ALA A 155 -0.49 16.65 6.63
N VAL A 156 0.10 17.25 5.61
CA VAL A 156 -0.52 18.38 4.91
C VAL A 156 -1.51 17.83 3.90
N ILE A 157 -2.77 18.23 3.99
CA ILE A 157 -3.82 17.85 3.04
C ILE A 157 -3.85 18.91 1.94
N ASP A 158 -3.42 18.54 0.75
CA ASP A 158 -3.48 19.41 -0.43
C ASP A 158 -4.79 19.16 -1.20
N LEU A 159 -5.74 20.05 -1.01
CA LEU A 159 -7.04 19.99 -1.67
C LEU A 159 -6.94 20.15 -3.20
N LYS A 160 -5.90 20.82 -3.70
CA LYS A 160 -5.69 20.95 -5.15
C LYS A 160 -5.19 19.65 -5.77
N ALA A 161 -4.33 18.93 -5.06
CA ALA A 161 -3.85 17.62 -5.49
C ALA A 161 -4.97 16.55 -5.50
N LEU A 162 -6.03 16.71 -4.69
CA LEU A 162 -7.19 15.82 -4.70
C LEU A 162 -7.93 15.80 -6.05
N ALA A 163 -8.06 16.97 -6.69
CA ALA A 163 -8.71 17.08 -7.99
C ALA A 163 -7.93 16.41 -9.13
N GLN A 164 -6.65 16.13 -8.91
CA GLN A 164 -5.71 15.57 -9.88
C GLN A 164 -5.27 14.13 -9.54
N ALA A 165 -5.89 13.49 -8.56
CA ALA A 165 -5.41 12.21 -7.99
C ALA A 165 -5.18 11.10 -9.05
N THR A 166 -5.95 11.11 -10.14
CA THR A 166 -5.75 10.20 -11.29
C THR A 166 -6.20 10.86 -12.59
N PRO A 167 -5.46 11.86 -13.10
CA PRO A 167 -5.79 12.44 -14.40
C PRO A 167 -5.69 11.36 -15.48
N ARG A 168 -6.69 11.29 -16.34
CA ARG A 168 -6.62 10.44 -17.52
C ARG A 168 -5.48 10.96 -18.40
N LYS A 169 -4.58 10.08 -18.81
CA LYS A 169 -3.48 10.48 -19.69
C LYS A 169 -4.02 10.99 -21.02
N THR A 170 -3.51 12.12 -21.46
CA THR A 170 -3.82 12.70 -22.76
C THR A 170 -3.07 11.95 -23.87
N ALA A 171 -3.43 12.18 -25.12
CA ALA A 171 -2.69 11.62 -26.25
C ALA A 171 -1.22 12.09 -26.26
N GLU A 172 -0.96 13.32 -25.83
CA GLU A 172 0.39 13.88 -25.70
C GLU A 172 1.19 13.18 -24.58
N ASP A 173 0.58 12.93 -23.42
CA ASP A 173 1.22 12.17 -22.34
C ASP A 173 1.59 10.75 -22.79
N LEU A 174 0.74 10.11 -23.60
CA LEU A 174 0.99 8.78 -24.13
C LEU A 174 2.13 8.79 -25.14
N LYS A 175 2.21 9.80 -26.02
CA LYS A 175 3.30 9.98 -26.94
C LYS A 175 4.64 10.20 -26.25
N GLN A 176 4.66 11.04 -25.20
CA GLN A 176 5.87 11.24 -24.39
C GLN A 176 6.32 9.95 -23.68
N LEU A 177 5.39 9.08 -23.27
CA LEU A 177 5.71 7.77 -22.71
C LEU A 177 6.26 6.81 -23.77
N GLU A 178 5.76 6.84 -24.99
CA GLU A 178 6.26 6.03 -26.10
C GLU A 178 7.69 6.43 -26.49
N GLU A 179 7.99 7.73 -26.46
CA GLU A 179 9.32 8.28 -26.75
C GLU A 179 10.29 8.17 -25.55
N ALA A 180 9.79 7.78 -24.38
CA ALA A 180 10.61 7.69 -23.18
C ALA A 180 11.66 6.57 -23.28
N VAL A 181 12.92 6.92 -23.04
CA VAL A 181 14.03 5.95 -23.01
C VAL A 181 13.86 4.99 -21.84
N VAL A 182 13.79 3.69 -22.14
CA VAL A 182 13.73 2.62 -21.15
C VAL A 182 14.94 1.69 -21.37
N PRO A 183 15.69 1.36 -20.32
CA PRO A 183 15.52 1.74 -18.92
C PRO A 183 15.97 3.19 -18.65
N ARG A 184 15.32 3.84 -17.67
CA ARG A 184 15.87 5.10 -17.15
C ARG A 184 17.30 4.85 -16.71
N PRO A 185 18.25 5.78 -16.99
CA PRO A 185 19.60 5.64 -16.46
C PRO A 185 19.51 5.37 -14.97
N GLN A 186 19.95 4.20 -14.54
CA GLN A 186 20.10 3.94 -13.12
C GLN A 186 21.07 4.98 -12.58
N ARG A 187 20.72 5.61 -11.45
CA ARG A 187 21.65 6.43 -10.73
C ARG A 187 22.92 5.58 -10.53
N PRO A 188 24.12 6.06 -10.89
CA PRO A 188 25.33 5.29 -10.67
C PRO A 188 25.31 4.73 -9.24
N ALA A 189 25.59 3.45 -9.08
CA ALA A 189 25.57 2.79 -7.77
C ALA A 189 26.49 3.49 -6.75
N ASP A 190 27.48 4.21 -7.26
CA ASP A 190 28.47 4.95 -6.49
C ASP A 190 28.09 6.42 -6.24
N SER A 191 26.93 6.90 -6.62
CA SER A 191 26.46 8.22 -6.21
C SER A 191 25.96 8.14 -4.78
N PRO A 192 26.74 8.52 -3.76
CA PRO A 192 26.25 8.47 -2.39
C PRO A 192 25.04 9.40 -2.30
N ALA A 193 23.89 8.86 -1.91
CA ALA A 193 22.81 9.72 -1.45
C ALA A 193 23.36 10.59 -0.32
N PRO A 194 23.00 11.88 -0.22
CA PRO A 194 23.44 12.71 0.90
C PRO A 194 23.07 11.99 2.19
N HIS A 195 24.09 11.39 2.82
CA HIS A 195 23.93 10.60 4.02
C HIS A 195 24.13 11.52 5.22
N ASN A 196 23.04 11.82 5.93
CA ASN A 196 23.15 12.44 7.24
C ASN A 196 23.41 11.31 8.27
N PRO A 197 24.61 11.24 8.89
CA PRO A 197 24.96 10.17 9.84
C PRO A 197 24.15 10.24 11.14
N ASP A 198 23.49 11.36 11.42
CA ASP A 198 22.66 11.55 12.60
C ASP A 198 21.18 11.15 12.35
N LEU A 199 20.81 10.88 11.10
CA LEU A 199 19.47 10.47 10.76
C LEU A 199 19.27 9.00 11.16
N LEU A 200 18.32 8.76 12.06
CA LEU A 200 17.94 7.41 12.45
C LEU A 200 17.13 6.72 11.35
N LYS A 201 17.48 5.48 11.08
CA LYS A 201 16.69 4.62 10.21
C LYS A 201 15.30 4.37 10.82
N PRO A 202 14.28 4.11 10.02
CA PRO A 202 12.94 3.83 10.52
C PRO A 202 12.89 2.70 11.56
N GLU A 203 13.66 1.63 11.35
CA GLU A 203 13.77 0.51 12.30
C GLU A 203 14.42 0.90 13.63
N GLU A 204 15.45 1.74 13.61
CA GLU A 204 16.12 2.23 14.82
C GLU A 204 15.18 3.08 15.69
N ARG A 205 14.27 3.83 15.06
CA ARG A 205 13.23 4.59 15.77
C ARG A 205 12.24 3.68 16.47
N ILE A 206 11.82 2.59 15.83
CA ILE A 206 10.91 1.60 16.45
C ILE A 206 11.58 0.91 17.63
N GLU A 207 12.86 0.53 17.50
CA GLU A 207 13.62 -0.07 18.60
C GLU A 207 13.77 0.91 19.79
N PHE A 208 13.99 2.19 19.53
CA PHE A 208 13.99 3.20 20.58
C PHE A 208 12.65 3.29 21.31
N TYR A 209 11.53 3.42 20.59
CA TYR A 209 10.21 3.47 21.23
C TYR A 209 9.94 2.23 22.07
N LYS A 210 10.34 1.08 21.59
CA LYS A 210 10.22 -0.18 22.31
C LYS A 210 11.09 -0.19 23.59
N ALA A 211 12.34 0.21 23.49
CA ALA A 211 13.25 0.31 24.63
C ALA A 211 12.73 1.25 25.72
N GLU A 212 12.08 2.35 25.33
CA GLU A 212 11.42 3.30 26.23
C GLU A 212 10.07 2.79 26.77
N GLY A 213 9.67 1.56 26.43
CA GLY A 213 8.47 0.91 26.94
C GLY A 213 7.15 1.37 26.32
N ALA A 214 7.19 1.94 25.13
CA ALA A 214 5.97 2.21 24.35
C ALA A 214 5.23 0.90 24.04
N VAL A 215 3.91 0.96 23.92
CA VAL A 215 3.03 -0.20 23.67
C VAL A 215 2.62 -0.29 22.21
N ALA A 216 2.43 0.84 21.54
CA ALA A 216 2.05 0.92 20.14
C ALA A 216 2.60 2.18 19.49
N VAL A 217 2.77 2.14 18.18
CA VAL A 217 3.15 3.29 17.35
C VAL A 217 2.00 3.64 16.42
N LEU A 218 1.64 4.91 16.40
CA LEU A 218 0.65 5.48 15.49
C LEU A 218 1.37 6.33 14.46
N GLN A 219 1.10 6.07 13.18
CA GLN A 219 1.68 6.80 12.07
C GLN A 219 0.60 7.51 11.27
N CYS A 220 0.88 8.72 10.82
CA CYS A 220 0.02 9.42 9.89
C CYS A 220 0.12 8.77 8.52
N GLU A 221 -1.00 8.31 7.98
CA GLU A 221 -1.06 7.77 6.63
C GLU A 221 -0.86 8.91 5.61
N LYS A 222 -0.31 8.56 4.44
CA LYS A 222 -0.13 9.51 3.33
C LYS A 222 -1.34 9.55 2.38
N GLY A 223 -2.30 8.64 2.57
CA GLY A 223 -3.56 8.65 1.86
C GLY A 223 -4.40 9.87 2.21
N GLN A 224 -5.39 10.17 1.39
CA GLN A 224 -6.33 11.28 1.60
C GLN A 224 -7.75 10.76 1.48
N LEU A 225 -8.73 11.50 2.02
CA LEU A 225 -10.15 11.14 1.96
C LEU A 225 -10.46 9.77 2.61
N GLY A 226 -9.85 9.49 3.74
CA GLY A 226 -10.07 8.24 4.47
C GLY A 226 -9.38 7.01 3.86
N ALA A 227 -8.60 7.16 2.80
CA ALA A 227 -7.85 6.06 2.22
C ALA A 227 -6.62 5.71 3.07
N VAL A 228 -6.45 4.42 3.38
CA VAL A 228 -5.26 3.89 4.03
C VAL A 228 -4.49 3.06 3.01
N ARG A 229 -3.23 3.43 2.78
CA ARG A 229 -2.32 2.66 1.94
C ARG A 229 -1.54 1.71 2.82
N GLY A 230 -1.73 0.42 2.62
CA GLY A 230 -0.98 -0.59 3.36
C GLY A 230 0.53 -0.45 3.11
N ALA A 231 1.31 -0.60 4.16
CA ALA A 231 2.76 -0.64 4.10
C ALA A 231 3.28 -1.80 4.96
N GLY A 232 4.53 -2.20 4.72
CA GLY A 232 5.22 -3.16 5.58
C GLY A 232 5.90 -2.49 6.77
N ARG A 233 6.23 -3.27 7.77
CA ARG A 233 7.06 -2.84 8.91
C ARG A 233 8.36 -2.19 8.41
N PRO A 234 8.84 -1.10 9.06
CA PRO A 234 10.17 -0.59 8.79
C PRO A 234 11.24 -1.67 8.84
N GLY A 235 12.10 -1.74 7.82
CA GLY A 235 13.12 -2.77 7.67
C GLY A 235 12.61 -4.13 7.16
N ALA A 236 11.32 -4.29 6.87
CA ALA A 236 10.75 -5.55 6.40
C ALA A 236 11.28 -5.99 5.02
N ASP A 237 11.73 -5.06 4.20
CA ASP A 237 12.41 -5.33 2.94
C ASP A 237 13.69 -6.16 3.07
N LYS A 238 14.32 -6.11 4.24
CA LYS A 238 15.57 -6.82 4.55
C LYS A 238 15.36 -8.09 5.36
N ASP A 239 14.32 -8.14 6.17
CA ASP A 239 14.14 -9.19 7.17
C ASP A 239 12.68 -9.65 7.37
N HIS A 240 11.79 -9.36 6.43
CA HIS A 240 10.38 -9.78 6.49
C HIS A 240 10.21 -11.30 6.59
N TRP A 241 11.22 -12.07 6.22
CA TRP A 241 11.28 -13.54 6.40
C TRP A 241 11.45 -13.97 7.85
N SER A 242 11.84 -13.06 8.74
CA SER A 242 12.12 -13.40 10.13
C SER A 242 10.90 -13.21 11.02
N ARG A 243 10.28 -14.34 11.39
CA ARG A 243 9.20 -14.35 12.38
C ARG A 243 9.65 -13.73 13.72
N ALA A 244 10.88 -14.00 14.14
CA ALA A 244 11.41 -13.47 15.40
C ALA A 244 11.45 -11.95 15.39
N LYS A 245 11.94 -11.33 14.32
CA LYS A 245 11.97 -9.86 14.17
C LYS A 245 10.58 -9.26 14.06
N THR A 246 9.66 -9.91 13.34
CA THR A 246 8.25 -9.50 13.27
C THR A 246 7.62 -9.45 14.66
N LEU A 247 7.75 -10.53 15.44
CA LEU A 247 7.21 -10.60 16.79
C LEU A 247 7.92 -9.70 17.79
N ALA A 248 9.17 -9.36 17.54
CA ALA A 248 9.95 -8.46 18.37
C ALA A 248 9.63 -6.98 18.15
N SER A 249 8.95 -6.61 17.06
CA SER A 249 8.53 -5.24 16.81
C SER A 249 7.39 -4.79 17.72
N LEU A 250 7.06 -3.49 17.66
CA LEU A 250 5.84 -2.95 18.26
C LEU A 250 4.65 -3.10 17.29
N PRO A 251 3.42 -3.18 17.78
CA PRO A 251 2.23 -2.90 16.99
C PRO A 251 2.33 -1.51 16.37
N ILE A 252 2.19 -1.43 15.05
CA ILE A 252 2.21 -0.15 14.31
C ILE A 252 0.90 -0.01 13.56
N VAL A 253 0.25 1.14 13.71
CA VAL A 253 -1.04 1.43 13.08
C VAL A 253 -0.91 2.70 12.24
N ALA A 254 -1.26 2.60 10.97
CA ALA A 254 -1.44 3.74 10.09
C ALA A 254 -2.86 4.30 10.29
N ILE A 255 -2.96 5.59 10.55
CA ILE A 255 -4.24 6.29 10.78
C ILE A 255 -4.37 7.38 9.72
N THR A 256 -5.58 7.54 9.18
CA THR A 256 -5.84 8.56 8.17
C THR A 256 -5.48 9.97 8.67
N PRO A 257 -5.03 10.86 7.77
CA PRO A 257 -4.62 12.21 8.13
C PRO A 257 -5.70 12.98 8.92
N GLU A 258 -6.96 12.79 8.59
CA GLU A 258 -8.07 13.47 9.23
C GLU A 258 -8.11 13.18 10.74
N HIS A 259 -7.98 11.91 11.11
CA HIS A 259 -8.03 11.46 12.49
C HIS A 259 -6.69 11.68 13.21
N TYR A 260 -5.58 11.35 12.54
CA TYR A 260 -4.25 11.54 13.12
C TYR A 260 -3.97 13.01 13.44
N ASN A 261 -4.22 13.91 12.47
CA ASN A 261 -4.01 15.34 12.63
C ASN A 261 -4.89 15.93 13.74
N ARG A 262 -6.11 15.40 13.94
CA ARG A 262 -6.98 15.80 15.06
C ARG A 262 -6.31 15.47 16.40
N MET A 263 -5.89 14.22 16.62
CA MET A 263 -5.20 13.82 17.85
C MET A 263 -3.94 14.64 18.09
N TYR A 264 -3.15 14.85 17.06
CA TYR A 264 -1.93 15.64 17.12
C TYR A 264 -2.21 17.08 17.59
N ARG A 265 -3.21 17.74 17.03
CA ARG A 265 -3.59 19.11 17.43
C ARG A 265 -4.12 19.18 18.87
N ILE A 266 -4.85 18.17 19.32
CA ILE A 266 -5.34 18.07 20.71
C ILE A 266 -4.15 17.99 21.67
N LEU A 267 -3.22 17.06 21.42
CA LEU A 267 -2.00 16.90 22.22
C LEU A 267 -1.13 18.16 22.24
N LYS A 268 -1.00 18.86 21.11
CA LYS A 268 -0.26 20.14 21.05
C LYS A 268 -0.87 21.26 21.89
N ARG A 269 -2.16 21.16 22.25
CA ARG A 269 -2.83 22.06 23.18
C ARG A 269 -2.69 21.65 24.65
N GLY A 270 -1.93 20.58 24.92
CA GLY A 270 -1.78 20.02 26.28
C GLY A 270 -3.00 19.24 26.77
N ILE A 271 -3.97 18.95 25.90
CA ILE A 271 -5.16 18.19 26.25
C ILE A 271 -4.83 16.69 26.14
N PRO A 272 -5.10 15.87 27.19
CA PRO A 272 -4.86 14.43 27.13
C PRO A 272 -5.68 13.75 26.03
N VAL A 273 -5.05 12.75 25.40
CA VAL A 273 -5.67 11.88 24.40
C VAL A 273 -5.57 10.45 24.87
N LYS A 274 -6.68 9.73 24.86
CA LYS A 274 -6.70 8.26 25.05
C LYS A 274 -7.21 7.59 23.77
N VAL A 275 -6.55 6.53 23.40
CA VAL A 275 -6.92 5.69 22.25
C VAL A 275 -7.16 4.26 22.69
N GLU A 276 -8.07 3.59 22.00
CA GLU A 276 -8.28 2.14 22.10
C GLU A 276 -7.80 1.50 20.78
N LEU A 277 -7.01 0.45 20.93
CA LEU A 277 -6.49 -0.35 19.85
C LEU A 277 -6.82 -1.83 20.07
#